data_445467b9efca528225dfc9190eb7784f
#
_entry.id   445467b9efca528225dfc9190eb7784f
#
_cell.length_a   1.000
_cell.length_b   1.000
_cell.length_c   1.000
_cell.angle_alpha   90.00
_cell.angle_beta   90.00
_cell.angle_gamma   90.00
#
_symmetry.space_group_name_H-M   'P 1'
#
loop_
_entity.id
_entity.type
_entity.pdbx_description
1 polymer ?
#
loop_
_entity_poly.entity_id
_entity_poly.type
_entity_poly.pdbx_seq_one_letter_code
_entity_poly.pdbx_strand_id
1 'polypeptide(L)'
;MRRLIFTFCLLLWAPSIPLSAQNTLSSIRQRYAEQQEAIRHMEAGSMPREYYHVHGAVNLPATGQHDEDIYLYYEEVEERADENAIYLPHRLTFVTTAYNYSFRRFYEEFLYDADGRVAFIYARNPDIVFGLDYDFRFYFSRGKLLHAIVKRGINKDADAARLIANGTWNASLPTDSEGHQQVCAGDKLPKEFHSVLADCLKSAKRYHKLFQDTDRALYGALF
;
A
#
# COMPACT_ATOMS: atom_id res chain seq x y z
N MET A 1 57.16 30.50 -16.72
CA MET A 1 55.93 29.85 -17.22
C MET A 1 55.30 29.08 -16.10
N ARG A 2 54.28 29.64 -15.43
CA ARG A 2 53.51 28.98 -14.34
C ARG A 2 52.26 28.39 -14.97
N ARG A 3 52.11 27.05 -14.95
CA ARG A 3 50.89 26.34 -15.35
C ARG A 3 49.93 26.30 -14.16
N LEU A 4 48.80 27.02 -14.25
CA LEU A 4 47.65 26.90 -13.36
C LEU A 4 46.87 25.65 -13.75
N ILE A 5 46.82 24.70 -12.83
CA ILE A 5 45.95 23.50 -12.90
C ILE A 5 44.60 23.90 -12.26
N PHE A 6 43.58 24.08 -13.10
CA PHE A 6 42.20 24.22 -12.64
C PHE A 6 41.63 22.84 -12.33
N THR A 7 41.55 22.53 -11.04
CA THR A 7 40.83 21.35 -10.56
C THR A 7 39.34 21.67 -10.54
N PHE A 8 38.59 21.10 -11.47
CA PHE A 8 37.14 21.22 -11.57
C PHE A 8 36.52 20.25 -10.54
N CYS A 9 36.13 20.75 -9.37
CA CYS A 9 35.30 19.98 -8.40
C CYS A 9 33.87 19.90 -8.92
N LEU A 10 33.53 18.79 -9.57
CA LEU A 10 32.15 18.39 -9.84
C LEU A 10 31.48 18.01 -8.51
N LEU A 11 30.80 18.97 -7.89
CA LEU A 11 29.87 18.73 -6.78
C LEU A 11 28.68 17.94 -7.31
N LEU A 12 28.68 16.63 -7.06
CA LEU A 12 27.54 15.75 -7.21
C LEU A 12 26.45 16.20 -6.22
N TRP A 13 25.49 16.94 -6.74
CA TRP A 13 24.24 17.23 -6.03
C TRP A 13 23.39 15.94 -5.94
N ALA A 14 23.71 15.07 -4.98
CA ALA A 14 22.78 14.05 -4.55
C ALA A 14 21.70 14.75 -3.71
N PRO A 15 20.41 14.59 -4.03
CA PRO A 15 19.33 15.10 -3.17
C PRO A 15 19.46 14.45 -1.80
N SER A 16 19.93 15.18 -0.82
CA SER A 16 20.02 14.71 0.57
C SER A 16 18.60 14.62 1.15
N ILE A 17 18.06 13.42 1.21
CA ILE A 17 16.86 13.13 2.01
C ILE A 17 17.23 13.47 3.45
N PRO A 18 16.47 14.33 4.15
CA PRO A 18 16.77 14.65 5.53
C PRO A 18 16.78 13.37 6.39
N LEU A 19 17.75 13.20 7.24
CA LEU A 19 18.00 12.01 8.06
C LEU A 19 16.75 11.58 8.87
N SER A 20 15.94 12.52 9.32
CA SER A 20 14.67 12.26 10.02
C SER A 20 13.62 11.60 9.11
N ALA A 21 13.55 11.96 7.82
CA ALA A 21 12.63 11.34 6.88
C ALA A 21 13.08 9.91 6.53
N GLN A 22 14.37 9.67 6.45
CA GLN A 22 14.94 8.34 6.19
C GLN A 22 14.65 7.38 7.36
N ASN A 23 14.81 7.83 8.61
CA ASN A 23 14.46 7.04 9.79
C ASN A 23 12.96 6.70 9.82
N THR A 24 12.09 7.66 9.47
CA THR A 24 10.64 7.42 9.39
C THR A 24 10.29 6.41 8.32
N LEU A 25 10.90 6.48 7.12
CA LEU A 25 10.66 5.53 6.04
C LEU A 25 11.12 4.12 6.41
N SER A 26 12.28 3.98 7.07
CA SER A 26 12.80 2.70 7.58
C SER A 26 11.86 2.10 8.61
N SER A 27 11.39 2.90 9.58
CA SER A 27 10.42 2.47 10.59
C SER A 27 9.10 1.97 9.98
N ILE A 28 8.57 2.67 8.97
CA ILE A 28 7.34 2.23 8.28
C ILE A 28 7.57 0.88 7.58
N ARG A 29 8.69 0.72 6.89
CA ARG A 29 9.05 -0.53 6.21
C ARG A 29 9.19 -1.69 7.19
N GLN A 30 9.83 -1.45 8.33
CA GLN A 30 9.98 -2.46 9.38
C GLN A 30 8.61 -2.89 9.92
N ARG A 31 7.76 -1.95 10.31
CA ARG A 31 6.40 -2.24 10.79
C ARG A 31 5.56 -3.00 9.75
N TYR A 32 5.65 -2.63 8.49
CA TYR A 32 5.00 -3.36 7.42
C TYR A 32 5.49 -4.81 7.32
N ALA A 33 6.81 -5.04 7.39
CA ALA A 33 7.39 -6.39 7.37
C ALA A 33 6.92 -7.23 8.59
N GLU A 34 6.84 -6.62 9.78
CA GLU A 34 6.30 -7.24 10.98
C GLU A 34 4.83 -7.67 10.81
N GLN A 35 4.00 -6.84 10.17
CA GLN A 35 2.61 -7.20 9.87
C GLN A 35 2.52 -8.39 8.91
N GLN A 36 3.32 -8.38 7.84
CA GLN A 36 3.36 -9.47 6.86
C GLN A 36 3.84 -10.79 7.50
N GLU A 37 4.84 -10.72 8.38
CA GLU A 37 5.34 -11.89 9.10
C GLU A 37 4.28 -12.46 10.05
N ALA A 38 3.60 -11.60 10.82
CA ALA A 38 2.53 -12.01 11.71
C ALA A 38 1.36 -12.69 10.96
N ILE A 39 1.00 -12.20 9.77
CA ILE A 39 -0.02 -12.83 8.92
C ILE A 39 0.45 -14.21 8.44
N ARG A 40 1.70 -14.33 7.97
CA ARG A 40 2.26 -15.63 7.56
C ARG A 40 2.27 -16.65 8.68
N HIS A 41 2.62 -16.23 9.90
CA HIS A 41 2.57 -17.10 11.07
C HIS A 41 1.15 -17.55 11.41
N MET A 42 0.17 -16.66 11.30
CA MET A 42 -1.23 -17.00 11.49
C MET A 42 -1.71 -18.00 10.43
N GLU A 43 -1.43 -17.77 9.17
CA GLU A 43 -1.81 -18.68 8.06
C GLU A 43 -1.13 -20.05 8.19
N ALA A 44 0.08 -20.10 8.70
CA ALA A 44 0.78 -21.35 9.04
C ALA A 44 0.28 -22.02 10.31
N GLY A 45 -0.68 -21.42 11.03
CA GLY A 45 -1.22 -21.93 12.28
C GLY A 45 -0.23 -21.90 13.45
N SER A 46 0.86 -21.15 13.35
CA SER A 46 1.91 -21.10 14.38
C SER A 46 1.67 -20.04 15.45
N MET A 47 0.97 -18.95 15.12
CA MET A 47 0.59 -17.90 16.05
C MET A 47 -0.82 -17.39 15.74
N PRO A 48 -1.71 -17.26 16.75
CA PRO A 48 -3.01 -16.64 16.56
C PRO A 48 -2.84 -15.13 16.31
N ARG A 49 -3.77 -14.56 15.53
CA ARG A 49 -3.90 -13.12 15.35
C ARG A 49 -5.38 -12.76 15.24
N GLU A 50 -5.74 -11.66 15.81
CA GLU A 50 -7.12 -11.18 15.78
C GLU A 50 -7.39 -10.35 14.54
N TYR A 51 -8.55 -10.60 13.92
CA TYR A 51 -9.03 -9.85 12.77
C TYR A 51 -10.54 -10.00 12.60
N TYR A 52 -11.16 -9.03 11.94
CA TYR A 52 -12.49 -9.19 11.38
C TYR A 52 -12.36 -9.52 9.90
N HIS A 53 -13.10 -10.51 9.44
CA HIS A 53 -13.26 -10.81 8.02
C HIS A 53 -14.63 -10.32 7.55
N VAL A 54 -14.63 -9.43 6.58
CA VAL A 54 -15.83 -8.89 5.95
C VAL A 54 -15.82 -9.30 4.49
N HIS A 55 -16.86 -10.02 4.08
CA HIS A 55 -17.07 -10.41 2.69
C HIS A 55 -18.28 -9.68 2.12
N GLY A 56 -18.11 -9.04 0.98
CA GLY A 56 -19.16 -8.37 0.22
C GLY A 56 -19.30 -8.96 -1.17
N ALA A 57 -20.53 -9.19 -1.60
CA ALA A 57 -20.83 -9.63 -2.96
C ALA A 57 -22.02 -8.84 -3.51
N VAL A 58 -21.88 -8.29 -4.72
CA VAL A 58 -22.96 -7.60 -5.41
C VAL A 58 -22.95 -7.95 -6.90
N ASN A 59 -24.11 -8.23 -7.46
CA ASN A 59 -24.26 -8.45 -8.91
C ASN A 59 -24.78 -7.17 -9.57
N LEU A 60 -23.92 -6.51 -10.35
CA LEU A 60 -24.26 -5.26 -11.01
C LEU A 60 -24.64 -5.50 -12.48
N PRO A 61 -25.70 -4.85 -12.99
CA PRO A 61 -26.04 -4.92 -14.43
C PRO A 61 -24.85 -4.51 -15.29
N ALA A 62 -24.61 -5.24 -16.37
CA ALA A 62 -23.54 -5.03 -17.37
C ALA A 62 -22.10 -5.29 -16.90
N THR A 63 -21.79 -5.33 -15.61
CA THR A 63 -20.42 -5.58 -15.10
C THR A 63 -20.28 -6.91 -14.37
N GLY A 64 -21.41 -7.57 -14.04
CA GLY A 64 -21.42 -8.88 -13.40
C GLY A 64 -21.21 -8.83 -11.89
N GLN A 65 -20.75 -9.96 -11.35
CA GLN A 65 -20.51 -10.10 -9.93
C GLN A 65 -19.25 -9.38 -9.50
N HIS A 66 -19.36 -8.64 -8.40
CA HIS A 66 -18.26 -8.00 -7.69
C HIS A 66 -18.17 -8.64 -6.31
N ASP A 67 -17.01 -9.18 -6.01
CA ASP A 67 -16.69 -9.74 -4.70
C ASP A 67 -15.59 -8.90 -4.06
N GLU A 68 -15.68 -8.67 -2.76
CA GLU A 68 -14.67 -7.99 -1.97
C GLU A 68 -14.44 -8.76 -0.66
N ASP A 69 -13.21 -9.18 -0.42
CA ASP A 69 -12.75 -9.78 0.83
C ASP A 69 -11.86 -8.78 1.56
N ILE A 70 -12.22 -8.44 2.79
CA ILE A 70 -11.54 -7.46 3.63
C ILE A 70 -11.15 -8.12 4.94
N TYR A 71 -9.86 -8.12 5.28
CA TYR A 71 -9.34 -8.55 6.57
C TYR A 71 -8.86 -7.32 7.33
N LEU A 72 -9.46 -7.07 8.48
CA LEU A 72 -9.20 -5.92 9.36
C LEU A 72 -8.43 -6.43 10.58
N TYR A 73 -7.11 -6.38 10.56
CA TYR A 73 -6.25 -6.84 11.65
C TYR A 73 -6.13 -5.75 12.71
N TYR A 74 -6.31 -6.13 13.97
CA TYR A 74 -6.28 -5.19 15.09
C TYR A 74 -5.44 -5.72 16.25
N GLU A 75 -5.25 -4.87 17.23
CA GLU A 75 -4.62 -5.20 18.50
C GLU A 75 -5.38 -4.58 19.65
N GLU A 76 -5.31 -5.18 20.83
CA GLU A 76 -5.81 -4.62 22.07
C GLU A 76 -4.91 -3.48 22.57
N VAL A 77 -5.50 -2.45 23.18
CA VAL A 77 -4.78 -1.26 23.67
C VAL A 77 -5.02 -1.12 25.17
N GLU A 78 -4.17 -1.73 25.99
CA GLU A 78 -4.26 -1.70 27.45
C GLU A 78 -4.24 -0.27 28.02
N GLU A 79 -3.45 0.65 27.45
CA GLU A 79 -3.30 2.03 27.92
C GLU A 79 -4.60 2.85 27.82
N ARG A 80 -5.60 2.36 27.11
CA ARG A 80 -6.93 2.98 26.94
C ARG A 80 -8.03 2.28 27.71
N ALA A 81 -7.69 1.20 28.42
CA ALA A 81 -8.66 0.45 29.20
C ALA A 81 -9.10 1.27 30.43
N ASP A 82 -10.40 1.25 30.71
CA ASP A 82 -10.93 1.64 32.02
C ASP A 82 -10.50 0.57 33.04
N GLU A 83 -10.23 0.94 34.30
CA GLU A 83 -9.84 0.00 35.37
C GLU A 83 -10.90 -1.12 35.60
N ASN A 84 -12.15 -0.90 35.16
CA ASN A 84 -13.23 -1.88 35.25
C ASN A 84 -13.63 -2.50 33.91
N ALA A 85 -12.88 -2.23 32.83
CA ALA A 85 -13.21 -2.74 31.51
C ALA A 85 -13.05 -4.27 31.48
N ILE A 86 -14.09 -4.97 31.02
CA ILE A 86 -14.05 -6.42 30.81
C ILE A 86 -13.32 -6.73 29.50
N TYR A 87 -13.36 -5.80 28.56
CA TYR A 87 -12.70 -5.89 27.25
C TYR A 87 -11.79 -4.70 27.03
N LEU A 88 -10.64 -4.93 26.42
CA LEU A 88 -9.71 -3.88 26.05
C LEU A 88 -10.16 -3.18 24.77
N PRO A 89 -9.99 -1.85 24.67
CA PRO A 89 -10.23 -1.14 23.41
C PRO A 89 -9.34 -1.66 22.29
N HIS A 90 -9.87 -1.75 21.09
CA HIS A 90 -9.15 -2.23 19.92
C HIS A 90 -8.62 -1.09 19.05
N ARG A 91 -7.51 -1.35 18.38
CA ARG A 91 -6.90 -0.45 17.40
C ARG A 91 -6.62 -1.17 16.10
N LEU A 92 -7.14 -0.65 14.98
CA LEU A 92 -6.82 -1.15 13.66
C LEU A 92 -5.33 -0.93 13.37
N THR A 93 -4.62 -1.99 12.99
CA THR A 93 -3.19 -1.95 12.67
C THR A 93 -2.92 -2.15 11.20
N PHE A 94 -3.65 -3.08 10.56
CA PHE A 94 -3.41 -3.45 9.18
C PHE A 94 -4.70 -3.90 8.49
N VAL A 95 -4.80 -3.67 7.18
CA VAL A 95 -5.90 -4.14 6.35
C VAL A 95 -5.34 -4.78 5.11
N THR A 96 -5.87 -5.93 4.72
CA THR A 96 -5.70 -6.48 3.38
C THR A 96 -7.06 -6.58 2.71
N THR A 97 -7.13 -6.25 1.43
CA THR A 97 -8.34 -6.44 0.66
C THR A 97 -8.05 -6.95 -0.74
N ALA A 98 -8.89 -7.87 -1.19
CA ALA A 98 -8.90 -8.35 -2.56
C ALA A 98 -10.32 -8.18 -3.11
N TYR A 99 -10.43 -7.54 -4.26
CA TYR A 99 -11.73 -7.33 -4.89
C TYR A 99 -11.62 -7.43 -6.42
N ASN A 100 -12.74 -7.69 -7.06
CA ASN A 100 -12.84 -7.63 -8.51
C ASN A 100 -13.78 -6.51 -8.96
N TYR A 101 -13.46 -5.92 -10.11
CA TYR A 101 -14.37 -5.08 -10.86
C TYR A 101 -14.45 -5.62 -12.29
N SER A 102 -15.58 -6.25 -12.63
CA SER A 102 -15.68 -7.07 -13.84
C SER A 102 -14.63 -8.20 -13.79
N PHE A 103 -13.78 -8.34 -14.80
CA PHE A 103 -12.71 -9.35 -14.88
C PHE A 103 -11.37 -8.87 -14.28
N ARG A 104 -11.27 -7.62 -13.78
CA ARG A 104 -10.07 -7.07 -13.15
C ARG A 104 -10.03 -7.44 -11.69
N ARG A 105 -8.89 -7.90 -11.21
CA ARG A 105 -8.65 -8.19 -9.80
C ARG A 105 -7.71 -7.16 -9.22
N PHE A 106 -8.10 -6.57 -8.11
CA PHE A 106 -7.35 -5.57 -7.35
C PHE A 106 -6.94 -6.18 -6.02
N TYR A 107 -5.81 -5.73 -5.53
CA TYR A 107 -5.32 -6.09 -4.22
C TYR A 107 -4.71 -4.87 -3.55
N GLU A 108 -5.10 -4.60 -2.30
CA GLU A 108 -4.61 -3.44 -1.55
C GLU A 108 -4.27 -3.83 -0.12
N GLU A 109 -3.29 -3.14 0.45
CA GLU A 109 -2.87 -3.25 1.84
C GLU A 109 -2.71 -1.88 2.46
N PHE A 110 -3.11 -1.75 3.72
CA PHE A 110 -3.08 -0.48 4.44
C PHE A 110 -2.48 -0.70 5.83
N LEU A 111 -1.38 -0.01 6.13
CA LEU A 111 -0.79 0.04 7.46
C LEU A 111 -1.22 1.32 8.16
N TYR A 112 -1.71 1.21 9.38
CA TYR A 112 -2.11 2.35 10.21
C TYR A 112 -1.10 2.61 11.31
N ASP A 113 -0.97 3.89 11.71
CA ASP A 113 -0.18 4.29 12.87
C ASP A 113 -1.02 4.25 14.17
N ALA A 114 -0.38 4.53 15.29
CA ALA A 114 -1.03 4.52 16.60
C ALA A 114 -2.18 5.55 16.73
N ASP A 115 -2.18 6.59 15.89
CA ASP A 115 -3.24 7.61 15.84
C ASP A 115 -4.39 7.21 14.89
N GLY A 116 -4.34 6.02 14.27
CA GLY A 116 -5.32 5.54 13.29
C GLY A 116 -5.18 6.21 11.92
N ARG A 117 -4.05 6.87 11.64
CA ARG A 117 -3.76 7.44 10.32
C ARG A 117 -3.03 6.42 9.46
N VAL A 118 -3.30 6.43 8.16
CA VAL A 118 -2.56 5.57 7.24
C VAL A 118 -1.07 5.98 7.20
N ALA A 119 -0.19 4.99 7.39
CA ALA A 119 1.27 5.15 7.33
C ALA A 119 1.85 4.57 6.04
N PHE A 120 1.21 3.53 5.47
CA PHE A 120 1.64 2.92 4.22
C PHE A 120 0.45 2.34 3.46
N ILE A 121 0.52 2.41 2.15
CA ILE A 121 -0.41 1.76 1.23
C ILE A 121 0.40 0.98 0.19
N TYR A 122 0.04 -0.27 -0.02
CA TYR A 122 0.37 -1.04 -1.21
C TYR A 122 -0.91 -1.22 -2.05
N ALA A 123 -0.83 -1.03 -3.35
CA ALA A 123 -1.95 -1.29 -4.25
C ALA A 123 -1.45 -1.90 -5.56
N ARG A 124 -2.11 -2.98 -5.99
CA ARG A 124 -1.89 -3.60 -7.29
C ARG A 124 -3.11 -3.37 -8.18
N ASN A 125 -2.90 -2.65 -9.27
CA ASN A 125 -3.96 -2.26 -10.19
C ASN A 125 -3.65 -2.79 -11.60
N PRO A 126 -4.45 -3.71 -12.14
CA PRO A 126 -4.32 -4.16 -13.52
C PRO A 126 -4.86 -3.11 -14.49
N ASP A 127 -4.04 -2.68 -15.44
CA ASP A 127 -4.48 -1.86 -16.57
C ASP A 127 -4.61 -2.73 -17.84
N ILE A 128 -5.74 -3.41 -17.91
CA ILE A 128 -6.01 -4.37 -19.00
C ILE A 128 -6.13 -3.68 -20.36
N VAL A 129 -6.52 -2.41 -20.40
CA VAL A 129 -6.67 -1.66 -21.66
C VAL A 129 -5.31 -1.48 -22.33
N PHE A 130 -4.29 -1.18 -21.55
CA PHE A 130 -2.93 -1.02 -22.05
C PHE A 130 -2.06 -2.25 -21.84
N GLY A 131 -2.58 -3.32 -21.21
CA GLY A 131 -1.87 -4.57 -21.00
C GLY A 131 -0.76 -4.47 -19.95
N LEU A 132 -0.87 -3.55 -19.02
CA LEU A 132 0.09 -3.32 -17.95
C LEU A 132 -0.53 -3.58 -16.58
N ASP A 133 0.29 -4.06 -15.65
CA ASP A 133 0.00 -4.09 -14.23
C ASP A 133 0.84 -3.03 -13.52
N TYR A 134 0.26 -2.39 -12.52
CA TYR A 134 0.93 -1.38 -11.72
C TYR A 134 0.97 -1.80 -10.26
N ASP A 135 2.15 -1.65 -9.64
CA ASP A 135 2.38 -1.76 -8.22
C ASP A 135 2.69 -0.37 -7.64
N PHE A 136 1.85 0.07 -6.72
CA PHE A 136 1.98 1.34 -6.01
C PHE A 136 2.39 1.10 -4.57
N ARG A 137 3.36 1.87 -4.07
CA ARG A 137 3.75 1.93 -2.66
C ARG A 137 3.81 3.37 -2.23
N PHE A 138 2.90 3.76 -1.33
CA PHE A 138 2.81 5.10 -0.79
C PHE A 138 3.13 5.09 0.69
N TYR A 139 4.11 5.89 1.09
CA TYR A 139 4.55 6.04 2.47
C TYR A 139 4.14 7.41 2.98
N PHE A 140 3.59 7.47 4.20
CA PHE A 140 3.08 8.70 4.79
C PHE A 140 3.72 8.97 6.13
N SER A 141 3.88 10.24 6.45
CA SER A 141 4.24 10.72 7.77
C SER A 141 3.30 11.84 8.16
N ARG A 142 2.61 11.67 9.30
CA ARG A 142 1.63 12.64 9.83
C ARG A 142 0.59 13.08 8.78
N GLY A 143 0.09 12.13 7.99
CA GLY A 143 -0.91 12.37 6.95
C GLY A 143 -0.40 13.02 5.66
N LYS A 144 0.91 13.24 5.52
CA LYS A 144 1.53 13.77 4.29
C LYS A 144 2.29 12.66 3.56
N LEU A 145 2.21 12.65 2.23
CA LEU A 145 3.02 11.74 1.41
C LEU A 145 4.51 12.04 1.63
N LEU A 146 5.24 11.04 2.12
CA LEU A 146 6.68 11.10 2.37
C LEU A 146 7.47 10.56 1.19
N HIS A 147 6.99 9.46 0.61
CA HIS A 147 7.67 8.76 -0.48
C HIS A 147 6.67 7.93 -1.28
N ALA A 148 6.86 7.84 -2.58
CA ALA A 148 6.10 6.97 -3.45
C ALA A 148 7.04 6.11 -4.30
N ILE A 149 6.67 4.87 -4.54
CA ILE A 149 7.28 3.99 -5.51
C ILE A 149 6.18 3.49 -6.42
N VAL A 150 6.36 3.66 -7.73
CA VAL A 150 5.46 3.11 -8.74
C VAL A 150 6.28 2.22 -9.65
N LYS A 151 5.84 0.98 -9.80
CA LYS A 151 6.38 0.03 -10.75
C LYS A 151 5.29 -0.39 -11.72
N ARG A 152 5.68 -0.78 -12.92
CA ARG A 152 4.79 -1.38 -13.92
C ARG A 152 5.38 -2.67 -14.46
N GLY A 153 4.53 -3.64 -14.74
CA GLY A 153 4.87 -4.89 -15.40
C GLY A 153 3.97 -5.14 -16.60
N ILE A 154 4.37 -6.02 -17.49
CA ILE A 154 3.48 -6.50 -18.55
C ILE A 154 2.48 -7.49 -17.91
N ASN A 155 1.18 -7.25 -18.12
CA ASN A 155 0.16 -8.18 -17.67
C ASN A 155 0.36 -9.54 -18.34
N LYS A 156 0.18 -10.63 -17.58
CA LYS A 156 0.40 -12.00 -18.04
C LYS A 156 -0.41 -12.40 -19.28
N ASP A 157 -1.57 -11.75 -19.46
CA ASP A 157 -2.50 -12.04 -20.57
C ASP A 157 -2.29 -11.07 -21.74
N ALA A 158 -1.31 -10.16 -21.66
CA ALA A 158 -1.03 -9.18 -22.69
C ALA A 158 -0.02 -9.68 -23.73
N ASP A 159 -0.16 -9.21 -24.97
CA ASP A 159 0.81 -9.41 -26.04
C ASP A 159 2.02 -8.48 -25.85
N ALA A 160 3.09 -9.01 -25.26
CA ALA A 160 4.32 -8.27 -24.98
C ALA A 160 4.96 -7.72 -26.28
N ALA A 161 4.94 -8.45 -27.38
CA ALA A 161 5.52 -8.01 -28.65
C ALA A 161 4.77 -6.80 -29.20
N ARG A 162 3.43 -6.78 -29.08
CA ARG A 162 2.60 -5.64 -29.46
C ARG A 162 2.88 -4.41 -28.58
N LEU A 163 3.06 -4.61 -27.26
CA LEU A 163 3.34 -3.51 -26.33
C LEU A 163 4.70 -2.87 -26.61
N ILE A 164 5.69 -3.65 -27.02
CA ILE A 164 7.01 -3.16 -27.45
C ILE A 164 6.89 -2.42 -28.78
N ALA A 165 6.21 -3.01 -29.77
CA ALA A 165 6.08 -2.44 -31.10
C ALA A 165 5.35 -1.10 -31.13
N ASN A 166 4.35 -0.90 -30.28
CA ASN A 166 3.57 0.35 -30.17
C ASN A 166 4.16 1.37 -29.19
N GLY A 167 5.32 1.07 -28.56
CA GLY A 167 6.00 1.96 -27.62
C GLY A 167 5.37 2.05 -26.21
N THR A 168 4.36 1.24 -25.90
CA THR A 168 3.76 1.18 -24.57
C THR A 168 4.76 0.62 -23.53
N TRP A 169 5.57 -0.36 -23.97
CA TRP A 169 6.64 -0.95 -23.18
C TRP A 169 8.01 -0.67 -23.80
N ASN A 170 8.94 -0.12 -23.00
CA ASN A 170 10.30 0.09 -23.46
C ASN A 170 11.22 -1.01 -22.92
N ALA A 171 11.52 -1.99 -23.77
CA ALA A 171 12.38 -3.12 -23.42
C ALA A 171 13.84 -2.76 -23.08
N SER A 172 14.29 -1.52 -23.38
CA SER A 172 15.64 -1.05 -23.04
C SER A 172 15.76 -0.56 -21.60
N LEU A 173 14.65 -0.34 -20.89
CA LEU A 173 14.68 0.05 -19.49
C LEU A 173 14.93 -1.17 -18.60
N PRO A 174 15.70 -1.01 -17.51
CA PRO A 174 15.96 -2.10 -16.60
C PRO A 174 14.68 -2.56 -15.90
N THR A 175 14.58 -3.87 -15.68
CA THR A 175 13.53 -4.52 -14.91
C THR A 175 14.13 -5.11 -13.62
N ASP A 176 13.30 -5.24 -12.58
CA ASP A 176 13.65 -6.00 -11.40
C ASP A 176 13.52 -7.53 -11.63
N SER A 177 13.73 -8.33 -10.57
CA SER A 177 13.63 -9.80 -10.64
C SER A 177 12.24 -10.32 -11.00
N GLU A 178 11.20 -9.49 -10.85
CA GLU A 178 9.81 -9.80 -11.17
C GLU A 178 9.42 -9.31 -12.59
N GLY A 179 10.36 -8.68 -13.31
CA GLY A 179 10.13 -8.14 -14.65
C GLY A 179 9.46 -6.77 -14.66
N HIS A 180 9.42 -6.07 -13.52
CA HIS A 180 8.80 -4.75 -13.41
C HIS A 180 9.80 -3.62 -13.66
N GLN A 181 9.36 -2.60 -14.39
CA GLN A 181 10.07 -1.33 -14.57
C GLN A 181 9.65 -0.33 -13.49
N GLN A 182 10.62 0.35 -12.88
CA GLN A 182 10.35 1.44 -11.98
C GLN A 182 9.94 2.70 -12.77
N VAL A 183 8.72 3.21 -12.53
CA VAL A 183 8.21 4.44 -13.15
C VAL A 183 8.64 5.66 -12.35
N CYS A 184 8.52 5.59 -11.02
CA CYS A 184 9.04 6.63 -10.14
C CYS A 184 9.46 6.05 -8.78
N ALA A 185 10.37 6.75 -8.10
CA ALA A 185 10.67 6.57 -6.68
C ALA A 185 11.12 7.91 -6.09
N GLY A 186 10.41 8.43 -5.09
CA GLY A 186 10.74 9.72 -4.47
C GLY A 186 9.58 10.36 -3.71
N ASP A 187 9.76 11.61 -3.35
CA ASP A 187 8.80 12.44 -2.62
C ASP A 187 7.74 13.08 -3.53
N LYS A 188 7.95 13.03 -4.85
CA LYS A 188 7.04 13.57 -5.86
C LYS A 188 6.39 12.45 -6.67
N LEU A 189 5.07 12.39 -6.62
CA LEU A 189 4.28 11.49 -7.44
C LEU A 189 3.94 12.17 -8.78
N PRO A 190 4.13 11.50 -9.94
CA PRO A 190 3.66 12.00 -11.23
C PRO A 190 2.15 12.27 -11.23
N LYS A 191 1.73 13.33 -11.94
CA LYS A 191 0.32 13.79 -11.93
C LYS A 191 -0.67 12.72 -12.37
N GLU A 192 -0.28 11.85 -13.29
CA GLU A 192 -1.09 10.74 -13.79
C GLU A 192 -1.52 9.74 -12.71
N PHE A 193 -0.79 9.66 -11.59
CA PHE A 193 -1.10 8.76 -10.48
C PHE A 193 -1.80 9.45 -9.29
N HIS A 194 -2.09 10.76 -9.38
CA HIS A 194 -2.75 11.48 -8.29
C HIS A 194 -4.17 10.96 -8.00
N SER A 195 -4.90 10.53 -9.03
CA SER A 195 -6.23 9.92 -8.85
C SER A 195 -6.14 8.59 -8.10
N VAL A 196 -5.17 7.74 -8.47
CA VAL A 196 -4.93 6.45 -7.79
C VAL A 196 -4.62 6.68 -6.31
N LEU A 197 -3.74 7.64 -6.00
CA LEU A 197 -3.44 7.99 -4.61
C LEU A 197 -4.69 8.48 -3.86
N ALA A 198 -5.51 9.31 -4.49
CA ALA A 198 -6.74 9.84 -3.88
C ALA A 198 -7.75 8.71 -3.60
N ASP A 199 -7.91 7.76 -4.52
CA ASP A 199 -8.79 6.60 -4.36
C ASP A 199 -8.27 5.67 -3.24
N CYS A 200 -6.98 5.38 -3.19
CA CYS A 200 -6.37 4.62 -2.10
C CYS A 200 -6.58 5.29 -0.73
N LEU A 201 -6.44 6.61 -0.63
CA LEU A 201 -6.71 7.34 0.62
C LEU A 201 -8.19 7.33 1.02
N LYS A 202 -9.10 7.32 0.05
CA LYS A 202 -10.53 7.15 0.29
C LYS A 202 -10.83 5.74 0.80
N SER A 203 -10.23 4.72 0.19
CA SER A 203 -10.33 3.32 0.64
C SER A 203 -9.80 3.16 2.07
N ALA A 204 -8.62 3.73 2.39
CA ALA A 204 -8.07 3.69 3.74
C ALA A 204 -9.04 4.26 4.80
N LYS A 205 -9.70 5.38 4.52
CA LYS A 205 -10.70 5.97 5.42
C LYS A 205 -11.94 5.08 5.53
N ARG A 206 -12.38 4.46 4.43
CA ARG A 206 -13.52 3.53 4.39
C ARG A 206 -13.25 2.32 5.30
N TYR A 207 -12.07 1.72 5.20
CA TYR A 207 -11.72 0.55 6.00
C TYR A 207 -11.54 0.88 7.48
N HIS A 208 -10.95 2.03 7.80
CA HIS A 208 -10.87 2.48 9.19
C HIS A 208 -12.26 2.69 9.80
N LYS A 209 -13.18 3.31 9.05
CA LYS A 209 -14.58 3.46 9.49
C LYS A 209 -15.28 2.11 9.63
N LEU A 210 -15.11 1.21 8.66
CA LEU A 210 -15.68 -0.14 8.69
C LEU A 210 -15.23 -0.90 9.93
N PHE A 211 -13.94 -0.81 10.27
CA PHE A 211 -13.40 -1.37 11.51
C PHE A 211 -14.12 -0.81 12.74
N GLN A 212 -14.22 0.51 12.86
CA GLN A 212 -14.89 1.15 14.01
C GLN A 212 -16.37 0.75 14.13
N ASP A 213 -17.09 0.66 13.01
CA ASP A 213 -18.50 0.28 13.00
C ASP A 213 -18.67 -1.21 13.36
N THR A 214 -17.78 -2.09 12.87
CA THR A 214 -17.78 -3.52 13.17
C THR A 214 -17.42 -3.78 14.63
N ASP A 215 -16.37 -3.16 15.12
CA ASP A 215 -15.90 -3.25 16.50
C ASP A 215 -16.99 -2.81 17.47
N ARG A 216 -17.62 -1.66 17.22
CA ARG A 216 -18.76 -1.18 18.01
C ARG A 216 -19.95 -2.13 17.97
N ALA A 217 -20.24 -2.74 16.81
CA ALA A 217 -21.38 -3.66 16.69
C ALA A 217 -21.14 -4.96 17.47
N LEU A 218 -19.91 -5.44 17.53
CA LEU A 218 -19.57 -6.70 18.19
C LEU A 218 -19.28 -6.53 19.70
N TYR A 219 -18.64 -5.44 20.09
CA TYR A 219 -18.21 -5.21 21.47
C TYR A 219 -18.89 -4.01 22.14
N GLY A 220 -19.34 -3.01 21.40
CA GLY A 220 -19.96 -1.81 21.95
C GLY A 220 -21.34 -2.02 22.59
N ALA A 221 -21.97 -3.20 22.41
CA ALA A 221 -23.18 -3.59 23.11
C ALA A 221 -22.88 -4.23 24.50
N LEU A 222 -21.61 -4.40 24.83
CA LEU A 222 -21.15 -4.98 26.09
C LEU A 222 -20.70 -3.92 27.10
N PHE A 223 -20.81 -2.62 26.74
CA PHE A 223 -20.47 -1.44 27.57
C PHE A 223 -21.67 -0.52 27.82
#